data_e94f525aca43b8b874cf56b7e07c8fbb
#
_entry.id   e94f525aca43b8b874cf56b7e07c8fbb
#
_cell.length_a   1.000
_cell.length_b   1.000
_cell.length_c   1.000
_cell.angle_alpha   90.00
_cell.angle_beta   90.00
_cell.angle_gamma   90.00
#
_symmetry.space_group_name_H-M   'P 1'
#
loop_
_entity.id
_entity.type
_entity.pdbx_description
1 polymer ?
#
loop_
_entity_poly.entity_id
_entity_poly.type
_entity_poly.pdbx_seq_one_letter_code
_entity_poly.pdbx_strand_id
1 'polypeptide(L)'
;LGDLLMQVVFHARMAEEAKLFSMQDVIDGITEKLIRRHPHVFGDVDVKDAGEVLANWEAIKQAEKTERTSILDGVPKDLPSLMVAYKLQHKAAKVGFDWPDIDPVWDKLEEELRELEEAIVDGQKEKIEEELGDVLFTIVNISRFLKIDPEVALAGTNRKFKRRFSYIEEKVKAKQQNWESLSLIDLDELWQEAKLKDEK
;
A
#
# COMPACT_ATOMS: atom_id res chain seq x y z
N LEU A 1 -10.25 10.85 16.11
CA LEU A 1 -9.09 11.33 16.88
C LEU A 1 -9.25 11.07 18.37
N GLY A 2 -10.43 11.39 18.99
CA GLY A 2 -10.70 11.13 20.40
C GLY A 2 -10.52 9.67 20.79
N ASP A 3 -11.09 8.75 20.01
CA ASP A 3 -10.96 7.31 20.25
C ASP A 3 -9.49 6.83 20.14
N LEU A 4 -8.72 7.40 19.22
CA LEU A 4 -7.30 7.09 19.08
C LEU A 4 -6.50 7.58 20.30
N LEU A 5 -6.76 8.80 20.76
CA LEU A 5 -6.14 9.34 21.99
C LEU A 5 -6.51 8.49 23.21
N MET A 6 -7.79 8.08 23.32
CA MET A 6 -8.25 7.19 24.38
C MET A 6 -7.45 5.88 24.40
N GLN A 7 -7.16 5.26 23.24
CA GLN A 7 -6.35 4.05 23.18
C GLN A 7 -4.93 4.28 23.71
N VAL A 8 -4.30 5.41 23.35
CA VAL A 8 -2.96 5.76 23.84
C VAL A 8 -2.96 5.89 25.37
N VAL A 9 -3.89 6.67 25.92
CA VAL A 9 -4.02 6.88 27.37
C VAL A 9 -4.34 5.59 28.10
N PHE A 10 -5.25 4.77 27.55
CA PHE A 10 -5.65 3.50 28.13
C PHE A 10 -4.48 2.51 28.20
N HIS A 11 -3.73 2.34 27.11
CA HIS A 11 -2.57 1.46 27.09
C HIS A 11 -1.43 1.97 27.97
N ALA A 12 -1.19 3.29 28.02
CA ALA A 12 -0.21 3.86 28.93
C ALA A 12 -0.59 3.60 30.40
N ARG A 13 -1.89 3.70 30.74
CA ARG A 13 -2.36 3.39 32.10
C ARG A 13 -2.16 1.91 32.48
N MET A 14 -2.49 0.99 31.56
CA MET A 14 -2.24 -0.45 31.77
C MET A 14 -0.75 -0.74 31.97
N ALA A 15 0.13 -0.10 31.19
CA ALA A 15 1.57 -0.25 31.30
C ALA A 15 2.09 0.29 32.64
N GLU A 16 1.56 1.42 33.13
CA GLU A 16 1.90 2.00 34.41
C GLU A 16 1.50 1.08 35.58
N GLU A 17 0.31 0.49 35.54
CA GLU A 17 -0.14 -0.51 36.52
C GLU A 17 0.75 -1.76 36.52
N ALA A 18 1.23 -2.16 35.35
CA ALA A 18 2.20 -3.24 35.19
C ALA A 18 3.66 -2.84 35.51
N LYS A 19 3.90 -1.57 35.89
CA LYS A 19 5.24 -0.99 36.19
C LYS A 19 6.23 -1.11 35.02
N LEU A 20 5.75 -0.99 33.80
CA LEU A 20 6.56 -1.03 32.57
C LEU A 20 7.00 0.38 32.14
N PHE A 21 6.05 1.29 31.95
CA PHE A 21 6.26 2.69 31.60
C PHE A 21 5.01 3.51 31.94
N SER A 22 5.18 4.84 32.04
CA SER A 22 4.12 5.81 32.33
C SER A 22 3.73 6.61 31.08
N MET A 23 2.66 7.39 31.19
CA MET A 23 2.28 8.36 30.14
C MET A 23 3.37 9.43 29.95
N GLN A 24 4.11 9.80 30.99
CA GLN A 24 5.24 10.74 30.87
C GLN A 24 6.35 10.14 29.99
N ASP A 25 6.68 8.87 30.14
CA ASP A 25 7.68 8.19 29.29
C ASP A 25 7.25 8.18 27.80
N VAL A 26 5.96 8.03 27.53
CA VAL A 26 5.41 8.12 26.15
C VAL A 26 5.61 9.53 25.58
N ILE A 27 5.32 10.57 26.38
CA ILE A 27 5.49 11.98 25.99
C ILE A 27 6.96 12.31 25.77
N ASP A 28 7.81 11.94 26.68
CA ASP A 28 9.26 12.20 26.60
C ASP A 28 9.87 11.48 25.38
N GLY A 29 9.53 10.22 25.17
CA GLY A 29 10.02 9.45 24.04
C GLY A 29 9.62 10.02 22.67
N ILE A 30 8.39 10.53 22.52
CA ILE A 30 7.99 11.19 21.25
C ILE A 30 8.64 12.56 21.10
N THR A 31 8.79 13.30 22.19
CA THR A 31 9.41 14.63 22.20
C THR A 31 10.88 14.54 21.79
N GLU A 32 11.65 13.67 22.41
CA GLU A 32 13.06 13.43 22.06
C GLU A 32 13.21 13.00 20.60
N LYS A 33 12.34 12.10 20.14
CA LYS A 33 12.32 11.67 18.75
C LYS A 33 12.09 12.82 17.78
N LEU A 34 11.13 13.71 18.08
CA LEU A 34 10.82 14.86 17.23
C LEU A 34 11.97 15.86 17.21
N ILE A 35 12.55 16.21 18.36
CA ILE A 35 13.70 17.11 18.46
C ILE A 35 14.87 16.56 17.63
N ARG A 36 15.23 15.30 17.81
CA ARG A 36 16.36 14.68 17.12
C ARG A 36 16.16 14.60 15.60
N ARG A 37 14.92 14.37 15.14
CA ARG A 37 14.61 14.21 13.69
C ARG A 37 14.36 15.53 12.97
N HIS A 38 14.24 16.63 13.69
CA HIS A 38 14.02 17.95 13.11
C HIS A 38 15.11 18.95 13.54
N PRO A 39 16.39 18.65 13.23
CA PRO A 39 17.50 19.53 13.64
C PRO A 39 17.45 20.91 12.97
N HIS A 40 16.71 21.06 11.86
CA HIS A 40 16.43 22.34 11.21
C HIS A 40 15.38 23.19 11.96
N VAL A 41 14.67 22.62 12.94
CA VAL A 41 13.68 23.34 13.79
C VAL A 41 14.22 23.55 15.19
N PHE A 42 14.90 22.54 15.73
CA PHE A 42 15.34 22.51 17.13
C PHE A 42 16.86 22.60 17.31
N GLY A 43 17.63 22.65 16.23
CA GLY A 43 19.09 22.77 16.21
C GLY A 43 19.55 23.80 15.18
N ASP A 44 20.83 23.73 14.80
CA ASP A 44 21.49 24.72 13.95
C ASP A 44 21.69 24.26 12.48
N VAL A 45 20.86 23.32 11.99
CA VAL A 45 20.98 22.82 10.64
C VAL A 45 20.11 23.65 9.70
N ASP A 46 20.73 24.38 8.79
CA ASP A 46 20.05 25.07 7.69
C ASP A 46 19.66 24.11 6.59
N VAL A 47 18.47 24.27 6.05
CA VAL A 47 17.91 23.46 4.94
C VAL A 47 17.34 24.40 3.87
N LYS A 48 17.58 24.07 2.61
CA LYS A 48 17.21 24.92 1.48
C LYS A 48 15.76 24.73 1.05
N ASP A 49 15.24 23.51 1.16
CA ASP A 49 13.90 23.14 0.72
C ASP A 49 13.36 21.92 1.47
N ALA A 50 12.09 21.58 1.20
CA ALA A 50 11.42 20.43 1.79
C ALA A 50 12.05 19.08 1.40
N GLY A 51 12.74 18.98 0.26
CA GLY A 51 13.45 17.79 -0.18
C GLY A 51 14.65 17.49 0.70
N GLU A 52 15.43 18.53 1.05
CA GLU A 52 16.58 18.42 1.97
C GLU A 52 16.13 18.06 3.39
N VAL A 53 15.00 18.62 3.86
CA VAL A 53 14.38 18.21 5.13
C VAL A 53 14.06 16.70 5.14
N LEU A 54 13.45 16.20 4.07
CA LEU A 54 13.09 14.79 3.97
C LEU A 54 14.32 13.88 3.91
N ALA A 55 15.34 14.27 3.16
CA ALA A 55 16.60 13.53 3.06
C ALA A 55 17.31 13.44 4.42
N ASN A 56 17.42 14.55 5.14
CA ASN A 56 18.01 14.60 6.47
C ASN A 56 17.21 13.76 7.48
N TRP A 57 15.88 13.85 7.44
CA TRP A 57 15.00 13.07 8.32
C TRP A 57 15.17 11.55 8.07
N GLU A 58 15.28 11.14 6.80
CA GLU A 58 15.51 9.74 6.46
C GLU A 58 16.90 9.25 6.87
N ALA A 59 17.95 10.07 6.68
CA ALA A 59 19.31 9.74 7.11
C ALA A 59 19.37 9.55 8.64
N ILE A 60 18.79 10.46 9.42
CA ILE A 60 18.71 10.36 10.88
C ILE A 60 17.95 9.10 11.29
N LYS A 61 16.81 8.83 10.65
CA LYS A 61 15.99 7.63 10.91
C LYS A 61 16.73 6.32 10.56
N GLN A 62 17.63 6.33 9.59
CA GLN A 62 18.47 5.17 9.28
C GLN A 62 19.56 4.99 10.34
N ALA A 63 20.21 6.08 10.76
CA ALA A 63 21.25 6.03 11.78
C ALA A 63 20.73 5.57 13.16
N GLU A 64 19.48 5.86 13.50
CA GLU A 64 18.84 5.42 14.75
C GLU A 64 18.63 3.90 14.85
N LYS A 65 18.74 3.16 13.74
CA LYS A 65 18.40 1.74 13.69
C LYS A 65 19.65 0.88 13.51
N THR A 66 20.51 0.92 14.48
CA THR A 66 21.78 0.16 14.54
C THR A 66 21.61 -1.37 14.50
N GLU A 67 20.42 -1.88 14.76
CA GLU A 67 20.09 -3.32 14.75
C GLU A 67 19.66 -3.87 13.37
N ARG A 68 19.60 -3.01 12.34
CA ARG A 68 19.18 -3.48 11.01
C ARG A 68 20.33 -4.19 10.31
N THR A 69 20.08 -5.43 9.94
CA THR A 69 21.00 -6.26 9.15
C THR A 69 20.75 -6.16 7.66
N SER A 70 19.56 -5.72 7.24
CA SER A 70 19.16 -5.56 5.85
C SER A 70 18.64 -4.15 5.55
N ILE A 71 18.92 -3.66 4.34
CA ILE A 71 18.32 -2.43 3.80
C ILE A 71 16.78 -2.51 3.77
N LEU A 72 16.26 -3.71 3.56
CA LEU A 72 14.83 -3.97 3.49
C LEU A 72 14.14 -3.99 4.86
N ASP A 73 14.91 -4.07 5.96
CA ASP A 73 14.36 -4.09 7.30
C ASP A 73 13.52 -2.87 7.64
N GLY A 74 12.49 -3.08 8.50
CA GLY A 74 11.61 -2.05 9.03
C GLY A 74 10.47 -1.66 8.10
N VAL A 75 10.14 -2.50 7.12
CA VAL A 75 8.82 -2.52 6.52
C VAL A 75 7.88 -3.20 7.53
N PRO A 76 6.82 -2.51 8.01
CA PRO A 76 5.90 -3.14 8.97
C PRO A 76 5.22 -4.36 8.35
N LYS A 77 5.14 -5.44 9.13
CA LYS A 77 4.54 -6.72 8.68
C LYS A 77 3.02 -6.66 8.57
N ASP A 78 2.39 -5.72 9.27
CA ASP A 78 0.93 -5.56 9.32
C ASP A 78 0.38 -4.67 8.19
N LEU A 79 1.22 -4.26 7.24
CA LEU A 79 0.77 -3.53 6.07
C LEU A 79 0.13 -4.47 5.04
N PRO A 80 -0.86 -3.97 4.26
CA PRO A 80 -1.36 -4.68 3.09
C PRO A 80 -0.23 -5.05 2.12
N SER A 81 -0.37 -6.19 1.45
CA SER A 81 0.72 -6.78 0.65
C SER A 81 1.22 -5.88 -0.48
N LEU A 82 0.33 -5.14 -1.15
CA LEU A 82 0.75 -4.19 -2.19
C LEU A 82 1.58 -3.04 -1.60
N MET A 83 1.25 -2.58 -0.39
CA MET A 83 2.04 -1.57 0.31
C MET A 83 3.40 -2.11 0.78
N VAL A 84 3.47 -3.38 1.18
CA VAL A 84 4.73 -4.04 1.51
C VAL A 84 5.63 -4.08 0.27
N ALA A 85 5.11 -4.57 -0.85
CA ALA A 85 5.83 -4.62 -2.13
C ALA A 85 6.33 -3.22 -2.55
N TYR A 86 5.46 -2.20 -2.52
CA TYR A 86 5.82 -0.82 -2.83
C TYR A 86 6.97 -0.30 -1.95
N LYS A 87 6.93 -0.57 -0.64
CA LYS A 87 7.98 -0.14 0.28
C LYS A 87 9.29 -0.89 0.10
N LEU A 88 9.24 -2.18 -0.21
CA LEU A 88 10.43 -2.99 -0.51
C LEU A 88 11.14 -2.46 -1.76
N GLN A 89 10.42 -2.26 -2.85
CA GLN A 89 10.95 -1.72 -4.09
C GLN A 89 11.50 -0.30 -3.91
N HIS A 90 10.77 0.56 -3.18
CA HIS A 90 11.24 1.91 -2.88
C HIS A 90 12.55 1.93 -2.07
N LYS A 91 12.74 0.96 -1.17
CA LYS A 91 13.98 0.81 -0.41
C LYS A 91 15.13 0.30 -1.28
N ALA A 92 14.88 -0.68 -2.15
CA ALA A 92 15.86 -1.19 -3.11
C ALA A 92 16.32 -0.10 -4.08
N ALA A 93 15.38 0.69 -4.61
CA ALA A 93 15.66 1.82 -5.49
C ALA A 93 16.62 2.86 -4.85
N LYS A 94 16.49 3.13 -3.55
CA LYS A 94 17.37 4.09 -2.82
C LYS A 94 18.84 3.71 -2.80
N VAL A 95 19.15 2.45 -2.99
CA VAL A 95 20.55 1.95 -3.04
C VAL A 95 21.02 1.65 -4.45
N GLY A 96 20.28 2.13 -5.46
CA GLY A 96 20.62 1.96 -6.87
C GLY A 96 20.13 0.66 -7.48
N PHE A 97 19.37 -0.17 -6.76
CA PHE A 97 18.72 -1.33 -7.34
C PHE A 97 17.35 -0.94 -7.93
N ASP A 98 17.41 -0.33 -9.10
CA ASP A 98 16.23 0.17 -9.82
C ASP A 98 16.50 0.22 -11.33
N TRP A 99 15.43 0.19 -12.12
CA TRP A 99 15.50 0.49 -13.55
C TRP A 99 15.68 2.00 -13.79
N PRO A 100 16.32 2.38 -14.89
CA PRO A 100 16.57 3.79 -15.21
C PRO A 100 15.28 4.58 -15.49
N ASP A 101 14.26 3.92 -16.04
CA ASP A 101 12.94 4.46 -16.38
C ASP A 101 11.88 3.36 -16.36
N ILE A 102 10.66 3.68 -16.79
CA ILE A 102 9.50 2.79 -16.72
C ILE A 102 9.46 1.75 -17.85
N ASP A 103 10.13 1.98 -18.98
CA ASP A 103 10.01 1.11 -20.17
C ASP A 103 10.46 -0.33 -19.89
N PRO A 104 11.63 -0.60 -19.26
CA PRO A 104 12.01 -1.96 -18.90
C PRO A 104 11.05 -2.63 -17.89
N VAL A 105 10.27 -1.85 -17.15
CA VAL A 105 9.26 -2.42 -16.22
C VAL A 105 8.07 -2.97 -16.99
N TRP A 106 7.70 -2.33 -18.11
CA TRP A 106 6.68 -2.89 -19.01
C TRP A 106 7.16 -4.18 -19.67
N ASP A 107 8.39 -4.22 -20.16
CA ASP A 107 8.99 -5.44 -20.71
C ASP A 107 8.97 -6.59 -19.68
N LYS A 108 9.29 -6.26 -18.41
CA LYS A 108 9.24 -7.23 -17.31
C LYS A 108 7.80 -7.71 -17.03
N LEU A 109 6.80 -6.84 -17.12
CA LEU A 109 5.41 -7.25 -16.98
C LEU A 109 4.98 -8.23 -18.07
N GLU A 110 5.40 -8.01 -19.32
CA GLU A 110 5.12 -8.93 -20.42
C GLU A 110 5.80 -10.28 -20.21
N GLU A 111 7.03 -10.28 -19.66
CA GLU A 111 7.76 -11.50 -19.29
C GLU A 111 6.99 -12.28 -18.21
N GLU A 112 6.59 -11.64 -17.10
CA GLU A 112 5.86 -12.29 -16.00
C GLU A 112 4.49 -12.83 -16.45
N LEU A 113 3.80 -12.11 -17.32
CA LEU A 113 2.53 -12.58 -17.88
C LEU A 113 2.71 -13.84 -18.72
N ARG A 114 3.78 -13.93 -19.49
CA ARG A 114 4.11 -15.14 -20.28
C ARG A 114 4.46 -16.32 -19.39
N GLU A 115 5.27 -16.09 -18.33
CA GLU A 115 5.65 -17.12 -17.36
C GLU A 115 4.43 -17.66 -16.61
N LEU A 116 3.50 -16.77 -16.24
CA LEU A 116 2.22 -17.16 -15.67
C LEU A 116 1.39 -18.01 -16.65
N GLU A 117 1.32 -17.64 -17.94
CA GLU A 117 0.63 -18.44 -18.95
C GLU A 117 1.26 -19.84 -19.10
N GLU A 118 2.58 -19.93 -19.13
CA GLU A 118 3.32 -21.21 -19.19
C GLU A 118 3.05 -22.06 -17.94
N ALA A 119 3.06 -21.45 -16.74
CA ALA A 119 2.78 -22.14 -15.50
C ALA A 119 1.32 -22.69 -15.46
N ILE A 120 0.36 -21.95 -16.03
CA ILE A 120 -1.04 -22.40 -16.15
C ILE A 120 -1.14 -23.62 -17.08
N VAL A 121 -0.42 -23.62 -18.19
CA VAL A 121 -0.37 -24.77 -19.12
C VAL A 121 0.25 -26.00 -18.45
N ASP A 122 1.30 -25.81 -17.66
CA ASP A 122 1.96 -26.89 -16.91
C ASP A 122 1.10 -27.44 -15.76
N GLY A 123 0.14 -26.65 -15.27
CA GLY A 123 -0.83 -27.06 -14.25
C GLY A 123 -0.26 -27.21 -12.85
N GLN A 124 0.93 -26.66 -12.57
CA GLN A 124 1.59 -26.71 -11.26
C GLN A 124 1.12 -25.53 -10.41
N LYS A 125 0.26 -25.80 -9.43
CA LYS A 125 -0.39 -24.77 -8.63
C LYS A 125 0.61 -23.85 -7.92
N GLU A 126 1.66 -24.41 -7.35
CA GLU A 126 2.69 -23.65 -6.63
C GLU A 126 3.41 -22.66 -7.56
N LYS A 127 3.70 -23.10 -8.79
CA LYS A 127 4.32 -22.24 -9.80
C LYS A 127 3.36 -21.14 -10.28
N ILE A 128 2.09 -21.47 -10.46
CA ILE A 128 1.06 -20.46 -10.81
C ILE A 128 0.93 -19.40 -9.71
N GLU A 129 1.00 -19.79 -8.43
CA GLU A 129 0.97 -18.85 -7.30
C GLU A 129 2.20 -17.93 -7.29
N GLU A 130 3.39 -18.46 -7.62
CA GLU A 130 4.64 -17.72 -7.72
C GLU A 130 4.55 -16.68 -8.84
N GLU A 131 4.28 -17.10 -10.07
CA GLU A 131 4.22 -16.19 -11.23
C GLU A 131 3.11 -15.14 -11.10
N LEU A 132 1.95 -15.49 -10.52
CA LEU A 132 0.92 -14.51 -10.22
C LEU A 132 1.42 -13.48 -9.20
N GLY A 133 2.22 -13.89 -8.23
CA GLY A 133 2.87 -13.00 -7.28
C GLY A 133 3.83 -12.02 -7.98
N ASP A 134 4.61 -12.48 -8.95
CA ASP A 134 5.59 -11.68 -9.69
C ASP A 134 4.89 -10.67 -10.63
N VAL A 135 3.79 -11.08 -11.29
CA VAL A 135 2.92 -10.15 -12.03
C VAL A 135 2.41 -9.02 -11.12
N LEU A 136 1.88 -9.35 -9.93
CA LEU A 136 1.39 -8.35 -8.97
C LEU A 136 2.52 -7.44 -8.47
N PHE A 137 3.69 -7.99 -8.20
CA PHE A 137 4.86 -7.24 -7.76
C PHE A 137 5.34 -6.26 -8.83
N THR A 138 5.34 -6.67 -10.10
CA THR A 138 5.71 -5.82 -11.24
C THR A 138 4.68 -4.71 -11.48
N ILE A 139 3.38 -4.99 -11.31
CA ILE A 139 2.32 -3.95 -11.35
C ILE A 139 2.54 -2.91 -10.23
N VAL A 140 2.92 -3.34 -9.03
CA VAL A 140 3.28 -2.41 -7.94
C VAL A 140 4.49 -1.55 -8.31
N ASN A 141 5.45 -2.11 -9.05
CA ASN A 141 6.62 -1.35 -9.50
C ASN A 141 6.24 -0.26 -10.51
N ILE A 142 5.35 -0.56 -11.47
CA ILE A 142 4.77 0.45 -12.36
C ILE A 142 4.10 1.57 -11.53
N SER A 143 3.31 1.20 -10.51
CA SER A 143 2.68 2.18 -9.62
C SER A 143 3.69 3.09 -8.95
N ARG A 144 4.84 2.56 -8.54
CA ARG A 144 5.93 3.30 -7.93
C ARG A 144 6.56 4.32 -8.90
N PHE A 145 6.83 3.91 -10.13
CA PHE A 145 7.35 4.82 -11.17
C PHE A 145 6.36 5.96 -11.47
N LEU A 146 5.06 5.65 -11.50
CA LEU A 146 3.99 6.62 -11.70
C LEU A 146 3.68 7.46 -10.43
N LYS A 147 4.33 7.17 -9.30
CA LYS A 147 4.07 7.79 -7.99
C LYS A 147 2.60 7.64 -7.52
N ILE A 148 1.99 6.53 -7.87
CA ILE A 148 0.62 6.16 -7.48
C ILE A 148 0.69 5.15 -6.34
N ASP A 149 -0.12 5.35 -5.31
CA ASP A 149 -0.28 4.36 -4.24
C ASP A 149 -1.14 3.20 -4.75
N PRO A 150 -0.61 1.95 -4.82
CA PRO A 150 -1.32 0.83 -5.40
C PRO A 150 -2.53 0.38 -4.57
N GLU A 151 -2.50 0.52 -3.23
CA GLU A 151 -3.64 0.22 -2.37
C GLU A 151 -4.78 1.21 -2.60
N VAL A 152 -4.47 2.50 -2.70
CA VAL A 152 -5.46 3.55 -2.96
C VAL A 152 -6.09 3.35 -4.34
N ALA A 153 -5.29 3.01 -5.34
CA ALA A 153 -5.77 2.74 -6.71
C ALA A 153 -6.72 1.53 -6.72
N LEU A 154 -6.33 0.41 -6.11
CA LEU A 154 -7.16 -0.79 -6.04
C LEU A 154 -8.42 -0.56 -5.20
N ALA A 155 -8.32 0.12 -4.06
CA ALA A 155 -9.46 0.50 -3.25
C ALA A 155 -10.46 1.39 -4.01
N GLY A 156 -9.97 2.28 -4.89
CA GLY A 156 -10.79 3.06 -5.80
C GLY A 156 -11.59 2.18 -6.77
N THR A 157 -10.93 1.18 -7.34
CA THR A 157 -11.57 0.20 -8.24
C THR A 157 -12.60 -0.65 -7.50
N ASN A 158 -12.30 -1.10 -6.29
CA ASN A 158 -13.23 -1.87 -5.45
C ASN A 158 -14.50 -1.06 -5.14
N ARG A 159 -14.36 0.22 -4.79
CA ARG A 159 -15.52 1.12 -4.57
C ARG A 159 -16.35 1.29 -5.83
N LYS A 160 -15.70 1.49 -6.97
CA LYS A 160 -16.36 1.61 -8.28
C LYS A 160 -17.11 0.33 -8.65
N PHE A 161 -16.49 -0.83 -8.48
CA PHE A 161 -17.12 -2.13 -8.71
C PHE A 161 -18.36 -2.30 -7.82
N LYS A 162 -18.22 -2.08 -6.51
CA LYS A 162 -19.33 -2.20 -5.55
C LYS A 162 -20.51 -1.29 -5.93
N ARG A 163 -20.25 -0.03 -6.26
CA ARG A 163 -21.30 0.92 -6.66
C ARG A 163 -22.03 0.46 -7.91
N ARG A 164 -21.31 0.01 -8.94
CA ARG A 164 -21.91 -0.48 -10.19
C ARG A 164 -22.69 -1.77 -9.99
N PHE A 165 -22.17 -2.65 -9.16
CA PHE A 165 -22.86 -3.90 -8.86
C PHE A 165 -24.14 -3.65 -8.06
N SER A 166 -24.15 -2.71 -7.11
CA SER A 166 -25.37 -2.30 -6.41
C SER A 166 -26.44 -1.76 -7.35
N TYR A 167 -26.05 -1.05 -8.42
CA TYR A 167 -27.01 -0.66 -9.46
C TYR A 167 -27.66 -1.88 -10.14
N ILE A 168 -26.89 -2.92 -10.46
CA ILE A 168 -27.44 -4.16 -11.02
C ILE A 168 -28.41 -4.81 -10.03
N GLU A 169 -28.04 -4.90 -8.74
CA GLU A 169 -28.91 -5.45 -7.69
C GLU A 169 -30.26 -4.71 -7.63
N GLU A 170 -30.23 -3.38 -7.67
CA GLU A 170 -31.44 -2.54 -7.68
C GLU A 170 -32.32 -2.83 -8.91
N LYS A 171 -31.72 -2.98 -10.10
CA LYS A 171 -32.44 -3.27 -11.34
C LYS A 171 -33.07 -4.67 -11.33
N VAL A 172 -32.33 -5.68 -10.93
CA VAL A 172 -32.81 -7.08 -10.81
C VAL A 172 -33.98 -7.13 -9.83
N LYS A 173 -33.84 -6.47 -8.67
CA LYS A 173 -34.90 -6.38 -7.67
C LYS A 173 -36.16 -5.66 -8.19
N ALA A 174 -35.98 -4.53 -8.86
CA ALA A 174 -37.09 -3.76 -9.42
C ALA A 174 -37.88 -4.52 -10.48
N LYS A 175 -37.20 -5.36 -11.26
CA LYS A 175 -37.81 -6.23 -12.27
C LYS A 175 -38.33 -7.56 -11.70
N GLN A 176 -38.18 -7.79 -10.38
CA GLN A 176 -38.52 -9.04 -9.70
C GLN A 176 -37.91 -10.28 -10.37
N GLN A 177 -36.72 -10.14 -10.95
CA GLN A 177 -36.01 -11.22 -11.64
C GLN A 177 -35.23 -12.05 -10.61
N ASN A 178 -35.09 -13.37 -10.89
CA ASN A 178 -34.20 -14.23 -10.13
C ASN A 178 -32.80 -14.18 -10.77
N TRP A 179 -31.74 -14.10 -9.96
CA TRP A 179 -30.35 -14.11 -10.41
C TRP A 179 -30.02 -15.32 -11.29
N GLU A 180 -30.57 -16.47 -10.96
CA GLU A 180 -30.37 -17.74 -11.69
C GLU A 180 -30.97 -17.72 -13.10
N SER A 181 -31.92 -16.81 -13.38
CA SER A 181 -32.55 -16.67 -14.69
C SER A 181 -31.84 -15.69 -15.62
N LEU A 182 -30.83 -14.96 -15.10
CA LEU A 182 -30.09 -13.97 -15.87
C LEU A 182 -28.86 -14.60 -16.53
N SER A 183 -28.73 -14.35 -17.82
CA SER A 183 -27.51 -14.72 -18.56
C SER A 183 -26.40 -13.69 -18.27
N LEU A 184 -25.15 -14.06 -18.59
CA LEU A 184 -24.02 -13.14 -18.52
C LEU A 184 -24.24 -11.92 -19.42
N ILE A 185 -24.92 -12.08 -20.54
CA ILE A 185 -25.23 -10.99 -21.47
C ILE A 185 -26.18 -9.98 -20.81
N ASP A 186 -27.23 -10.45 -20.16
CA ASP A 186 -28.18 -9.57 -19.44
C ASP A 186 -27.47 -8.77 -18.33
N LEU A 187 -26.54 -9.42 -17.61
CA LEU A 187 -25.77 -8.78 -16.57
C LEU A 187 -24.76 -7.75 -17.13
N ASP A 188 -24.15 -8.05 -18.28
CA ASP A 188 -23.23 -7.09 -18.93
C ASP A 188 -23.98 -5.87 -19.46
N GLU A 189 -25.19 -6.03 -20.00
CA GLU A 189 -26.03 -4.89 -20.39
C GLU A 189 -26.27 -3.94 -19.19
N LEU A 190 -26.67 -4.50 -18.05
CA LEU A 190 -26.88 -3.73 -16.82
C LEU A 190 -25.57 -3.08 -16.31
N TRP A 191 -24.45 -3.77 -16.51
CA TRP A 191 -23.13 -3.22 -16.18
C TRP A 191 -22.75 -2.03 -17.06
N GLN A 192 -23.04 -2.07 -18.37
CA GLN A 192 -22.84 -0.94 -19.27
C GLN A 192 -23.76 0.23 -18.91
N GLU A 193 -25.02 -0.02 -18.54
CA GLU A 193 -25.90 1.02 -17.99
C GLU A 193 -25.31 1.68 -16.76
N ALA A 194 -24.76 0.89 -15.82
CA ALA A 194 -24.12 1.39 -14.60
C ALA A 194 -22.90 2.27 -14.91
N LYS A 195 -22.08 1.92 -15.92
CA LYS A 195 -20.95 2.74 -16.36
C LYS A 195 -21.39 4.12 -16.86
N LEU A 196 -22.42 4.16 -17.72
CA LEU A 196 -22.94 5.42 -18.28
C LEU A 196 -23.52 6.34 -17.19
N LYS A 197 -23.98 5.77 -16.08
CA LYS A 197 -24.48 6.54 -14.93
C LYS A 197 -23.36 7.14 -14.08
N ASP A 198 -22.21 6.50 -14.03
CA ASP A 198 -21.03 6.99 -13.32
C ASP A 198 -20.36 8.19 -14.02
N GLU A 199 -20.58 8.37 -15.33
CA GLU A 199 -19.98 9.42 -16.16
C GLU A 199 -20.77 10.74 -16.14
N LYS A 200 -21.94 10.75 -15.50
CA LYS A 200 -22.81 11.92 -15.32
C LYS A 200 -22.71 12.49 -13.90
#